data_cde72c44062c279255543892114c0918
#
_entry.id   cde72c44062c279255543892114c0918
#
_cell.length_a   1.000
_cell.length_b   1.000
_cell.length_c   1.000
_cell.angle_alpha   90.00
_cell.angle_beta   90.00
_cell.angle_gamma   90.00
#
_symmetry.space_group_name_H-M   'P 1'
#
loop_
_entity.id
_entity.type
_entity.pdbx_description
1 polymer ?
#
loop_
_entity_poly.entity_id
_entity_poly.type
_entity_poly.pdbx_seq_one_letter_code
_entity_poly.pdbx_strand_id
1 'polypeptide(L)'
;YRNYDSKEDVLVTLIRDVLELFRNEMKEDPAGLYSYDNVVLSFSYFQKYRKYILDLYHSGFAMAILEEINHFHESVEGTMPSSSIEKYKLYMYTGALFNTAIVWLSEENPVDAADIASFFFRKIKNI
;
A
#
# COMPACT_ATOMS: atom_id res chain seq x y z
N TYR A 1 -0.57 -10.71 -24.72
CA TYR A 1 0.81 -10.26 -24.99
C TYR A 1 1.00 -8.81 -24.52
N ARG A 2 2.00 -8.59 -23.71
CA ARG A 2 2.35 -7.26 -23.25
C ARG A 2 3.74 -6.89 -23.72
N ASN A 3 3.83 -5.72 -24.32
CA ASN A 3 5.08 -5.17 -24.80
C ASN A 3 5.64 -4.21 -23.76
N TYR A 4 6.83 -4.49 -23.27
CA TYR A 4 7.48 -3.63 -22.26
C TYR A 4 8.39 -2.63 -22.96
N ASP A 5 7.89 -1.41 -23.14
CA ASP A 5 8.63 -0.35 -23.81
C ASP A 5 9.65 0.32 -22.90
N SER A 6 9.52 0.13 -21.57
CA SER A 6 10.41 0.76 -20.62
C SER A 6 10.60 -0.11 -19.39
N LYS A 7 11.67 0.20 -18.66
CA LYS A 7 11.95 -0.41 -17.36
C LYS A 7 10.81 -0.14 -16.37
N GLU A 8 10.21 1.05 -16.45
CA GLU A 8 9.08 1.42 -15.60
C GLU A 8 7.88 0.51 -15.83
N ASP A 9 7.58 0.18 -17.09
CA ASP A 9 6.45 -0.72 -17.41
C ASP A 9 6.63 -2.09 -16.78
N VAL A 10 7.85 -2.63 -16.81
CA VAL A 10 8.16 -3.90 -16.17
C VAL A 10 7.94 -3.81 -14.67
N LEU A 11 8.41 -2.75 -14.04
CA LEU A 11 8.32 -2.53 -12.59
C LEU A 11 6.88 -2.37 -12.15
N VAL A 12 6.08 -1.62 -12.91
CA VAL A 12 4.65 -1.44 -12.63
C VAL A 12 3.92 -2.79 -12.67
N THR A 13 4.25 -3.62 -13.64
CA THR A 13 3.65 -4.96 -13.74
C THR A 13 3.99 -5.81 -12.52
N LEU A 14 5.23 -5.76 -12.04
CA LEU A 14 5.63 -6.50 -10.84
C LEU A 14 4.90 -6.01 -9.60
N ILE A 15 4.72 -4.69 -9.48
CA ILE A 15 3.96 -4.12 -8.37
C ILE A 15 2.50 -4.63 -8.40
N ARG A 16 1.89 -4.64 -9.57
CA ARG A 16 0.52 -5.14 -9.74
C ARG A 16 0.41 -6.62 -9.36
N ASP A 17 1.40 -7.42 -9.71
CA ASP A 17 1.42 -8.85 -9.34
C ASP A 17 1.44 -9.02 -7.82
N VAL A 18 2.26 -8.24 -7.11
CA VAL A 18 2.32 -8.27 -5.65
C VAL A 18 0.99 -7.84 -5.04
N LEU A 19 0.36 -6.81 -5.59
CA LEU A 19 -0.94 -6.33 -5.10
C LEU A 19 -2.04 -7.37 -5.31
N GLU A 20 -1.98 -8.16 -6.39
CA GLU A 20 -2.94 -9.25 -6.58
C GLU A 20 -2.74 -10.37 -5.55
N LEU A 21 -1.49 -10.68 -5.19
CA LEU A 21 -1.22 -11.61 -4.09
C LEU A 21 -1.82 -11.09 -2.79
N PHE A 22 -1.67 -9.80 -2.52
CA PHE A 22 -2.26 -9.16 -1.35
C PHE A 22 -3.79 -9.30 -1.37
N ARG A 23 -4.42 -9.01 -2.51
CA ARG A 23 -5.87 -9.12 -2.66
C ARG A 23 -6.35 -10.51 -2.28
N ASN A 24 -5.64 -11.54 -2.72
CA ASN A 24 -6.03 -12.92 -2.47
C ASN A 24 -5.91 -13.31 -0.98
N GLU A 25 -5.05 -12.63 -0.23
CA GLU A 25 -4.87 -12.89 1.20
C GLU A 25 -5.72 -11.98 2.10
N MET A 26 -6.34 -10.94 1.55
CA MET A 26 -7.16 -10.01 2.33
C MET A 26 -8.27 -10.74 3.08
N LYS A 27 -8.52 -10.28 4.30
CA LYS A 27 -9.62 -10.80 5.11
C LYS A 27 -10.91 -10.10 4.74
N GLU A 28 -12.01 -10.87 4.71
CA GLU A 28 -13.33 -10.28 4.55
C GLU A 28 -13.72 -9.59 5.84
N ASP A 29 -14.04 -8.30 5.73
CA ASP A 29 -14.39 -7.47 6.88
C ASP A 29 -15.18 -6.27 6.36
N PRO A 30 -16.26 -5.86 7.06
CA PRO A 30 -17.03 -4.68 6.65
C PRO A 30 -16.18 -3.41 6.54
N ALA A 31 -15.09 -3.31 7.30
CA ALA A 31 -14.17 -2.18 7.24
C ALA A 31 -13.19 -2.26 6.06
N GLY A 32 -13.16 -3.38 5.33
CA GLY A 32 -12.32 -3.54 4.15
C GLY A 32 -10.84 -3.31 4.43
N LEU A 33 -10.23 -2.44 3.64
CA LEU A 33 -8.80 -2.08 3.79
C LEU A 33 -8.46 -1.52 5.16
N TYR A 34 -9.43 -0.91 5.84
CA TYR A 34 -9.20 -0.23 7.11
C TYR A 34 -9.32 -1.16 8.31
N SER A 35 -9.63 -2.44 8.10
CA SER A 35 -9.73 -3.40 9.19
C SER A 35 -8.36 -3.64 9.81
N TYR A 36 -8.34 -4.01 11.10
CA TYR A 36 -7.09 -4.32 11.78
C TYR A 36 -6.31 -5.41 11.05
N ASP A 37 -6.97 -6.50 10.67
CA ASP A 37 -6.31 -7.62 10.00
C ASP A 37 -5.70 -7.22 8.67
N ASN A 38 -6.39 -6.38 7.89
CA ASN A 38 -5.87 -5.95 6.60
C ASN A 38 -4.78 -4.90 6.74
N VAL A 39 -4.80 -4.09 7.81
CA VAL A 39 -3.68 -3.18 8.13
C VAL A 39 -2.44 -4.00 8.50
N VAL A 40 -2.60 -5.03 9.33
CA VAL A 40 -1.49 -5.93 9.68
C VAL A 40 -0.93 -6.60 8.41
N LEU A 41 -1.81 -7.07 7.54
CA LEU A 41 -1.41 -7.68 6.28
C LEU A 41 -0.62 -6.71 5.41
N SER A 42 -1.04 -5.44 5.36
CA SER A 42 -0.33 -4.40 4.60
C SER A 42 1.12 -4.25 5.08
N PHE A 43 1.34 -4.12 6.38
CA PHE A 43 2.70 -3.98 6.91
C PHE A 43 3.52 -5.25 6.71
N SER A 44 2.87 -6.42 6.79
CA SER A 44 3.54 -7.70 6.50
C SER A 44 4.06 -7.74 5.06
N TYR A 45 3.28 -7.24 4.12
CA TYR A 45 3.69 -7.19 2.71
C TYR A 45 4.81 -6.20 2.48
N PHE A 46 4.74 -5.01 3.09
CA PHE A 46 5.85 -4.07 3.01
C PHE A 46 7.15 -4.69 3.53
N GLN A 47 7.08 -5.41 4.64
CA GLN A 47 8.26 -6.07 5.21
C GLN A 47 8.78 -7.18 4.30
N LYS A 48 7.89 -8.01 3.78
CA LYS A 48 8.26 -9.13 2.90
C LYS A 48 8.98 -8.65 1.64
N TYR A 49 8.55 -7.53 1.09
CA TYR A 49 9.11 -6.98 -0.14
C TYR A 49 10.01 -5.78 0.10
N ARG A 50 10.54 -5.64 1.32
CA ARG A 50 11.33 -4.50 1.76
C ARG A 50 12.42 -4.11 0.77
N LYS A 51 13.27 -5.05 0.41
CA LYS A 51 14.42 -4.77 -0.47
C LYS A 51 13.95 -4.25 -1.82
N TYR A 52 12.95 -4.91 -2.39
CA TYR A 52 12.38 -4.53 -3.68
C TYR A 52 11.78 -3.12 -3.64
N ILE A 53 10.99 -2.84 -2.61
CA ILE A 53 10.33 -1.53 -2.44
C ILE A 53 11.36 -0.41 -2.25
N LEU A 54 12.35 -0.63 -1.39
CA LEU A 54 13.37 0.39 -1.14
C LEU A 54 14.27 0.62 -2.35
N ASP A 55 14.62 -0.43 -3.09
CA ASP A 55 15.39 -0.29 -4.32
C ASP A 55 14.62 0.57 -5.34
N LEU A 56 13.33 0.31 -5.52
CA LEU A 56 12.49 1.10 -6.40
C LEU A 56 12.35 2.54 -5.92
N TYR A 57 12.13 2.72 -4.64
CA TYR A 57 11.97 4.05 -4.04
C TYR A 57 13.24 4.89 -4.28
N HIS A 58 14.41 4.33 -4.02
CA HIS A 58 15.68 5.04 -4.18
C HIS A 58 16.07 5.22 -5.65
N SER A 59 15.48 4.46 -6.55
CA SER A 59 15.70 4.60 -7.99
C SER A 59 14.76 5.61 -8.66
N GLY A 60 13.94 6.30 -7.88
CA GLY A 60 13.05 7.35 -8.41
C GLY A 60 11.65 6.87 -8.76
N PHE A 61 11.25 5.66 -8.36
CA PHE A 61 9.93 5.11 -8.71
C PHE A 61 8.91 5.22 -7.57
N ALA A 62 9.16 6.10 -6.58
CA ALA A 62 8.25 6.28 -5.46
C ALA A 62 6.82 6.62 -5.89
N MET A 63 6.69 7.55 -6.85
CA MET A 63 5.36 7.95 -7.32
C MET A 63 4.66 6.83 -8.07
N ALA A 64 5.40 6.03 -8.82
CA ALA A 64 4.81 4.88 -9.52
C ALA A 64 4.25 3.87 -8.53
N ILE A 65 4.97 3.60 -7.44
CA ILE A 65 4.49 2.71 -6.38
C ILE A 65 3.22 3.28 -5.74
N LEU A 66 3.27 4.54 -5.36
CA LEU A 66 2.14 5.21 -4.71
C LEU A 66 0.88 5.19 -5.60
N GLU A 67 1.03 5.50 -6.88
CA GLU A 67 -0.08 5.50 -7.82
C GLU A 67 -0.69 4.11 -7.96
N GLU A 68 0.12 3.07 -8.02
CA GLU A 68 -0.38 1.71 -8.13
C GLU A 68 -1.12 1.28 -6.87
N ILE A 69 -0.64 1.67 -5.70
CA ILE A 69 -1.34 1.39 -4.44
C ILE A 69 -2.67 2.15 -4.40
N ASN A 70 -2.69 3.42 -4.83
CA ASN A 70 -3.94 4.19 -4.93
C ASN A 70 -4.97 3.47 -5.80
N HIS A 71 -4.57 3.05 -7.00
CA HIS A 71 -5.45 2.36 -7.92
C HIS A 71 -5.97 1.05 -7.33
N PHE A 72 -5.10 0.32 -6.65
CA PHE A 72 -5.49 -0.92 -5.99
C PHE A 72 -6.53 -0.66 -4.91
N HIS A 73 -6.29 0.32 -4.04
CA HIS A 73 -7.21 0.68 -2.97
C HIS A 73 -8.57 1.13 -3.53
N GLU A 74 -8.56 1.91 -4.60
CA GLU A 74 -9.80 2.30 -5.29
C GLU A 74 -10.57 1.08 -5.79
N SER A 75 -9.86 0.10 -6.33
CA SER A 75 -10.50 -1.11 -6.85
C SER A 75 -11.12 -1.97 -5.75
N VAL A 76 -10.56 -1.94 -4.56
CA VAL A 76 -11.06 -2.70 -3.41
C VAL A 76 -12.28 -2.02 -2.78
N GLU A 77 -12.19 -0.69 -2.56
CA GLU A 77 -13.25 0.06 -1.89
C GLU A 77 -14.42 0.40 -2.81
N GLY A 78 -14.25 0.23 -4.10
CA GLY A 78 -15.29 0.53 -5.08
C GLY A 78 -15.26 1.97 -5.55
N THR A 79 -16.11 2.24 -6.54
CA THR A 79 -16.16 3.55 -7.19
C THR A 79 -17.00 4.52 -6.36
N MET A 80 -16.37 5.65 -6.01
CA MET A 80 -17.10 6.76 -5.40
C MET A 80 -17.39 7.81 -6.44
N PRO A 81 -18.52 8.55 -6.33
CA PRO A 81 -18.78 9.67 -7.24
C PRO A 81 -17.63 10.66 -7.21
N SER A 82 -17.23 11.15 -8.38
CA SER A 82 -16.10 12.10 -8.49
C SER A 82 -16.34 13.39 -7.70
N SER A 83 -17.60 13.73 -7.46
CA SER A 83 -17.98 14.90 -6.67
C SER A 83 -17.95 14.65 -5.17
N SER A 84 -17.76 13.41 -4.72
CA SER A 84 -17.76 13.10 -3.29
C SER A 84 -16.44 13.48 -2.65
N ILE A 85 -16.52 14.25 -1.56
CA ILE A 85 -15.35 14.60 -0.77
C ILE A 85 -14.80 13.38 -0.01
N GLU A 86 -15.66 12.38 0.24
CA GLU A 86 -15.26 11.17 0.95
C GLU A 86 -14.18 10.36 0.23
N LYS A 87 -14.05 10.53 -1.09
CA LYS A 87 -12.99 9.86 -1.85
C LYS A 87 -11.60 10.20 -1.34
N TYR A 88 -11.43 11.40 -0.76
CA TYR A 88 -10.11 11.83 -0.27
C TYR A 88 -9.64 11.04 0.93
N LYS A 89 -10.56 10.41 1.68
CA LYS A 89 -10.18 9.53 2.79
C LYS A 89 -9.28 8.39 2.30
N LEU A 90 -9.57 7.85 1.13
CA LEU A 90 -8.79 6.78 0.54
C LEU A 90 -7.34 7.23 0.25
N TYR A 91 -7.21 8.42 -0.36
CA TYR A 91 -5.88 8.96 -0.67
C TYR A 91 -5.12 9.33 0.59
N MET A 92 -5.80 9.85 1.60
CA MET A 92 -5.20 10.12 2.90
C MET A 92 -4.66 8.83 3.53
N TYR A 93 -5.46 7.77 3.48
CA TYR A 93 -5.06 6.46 4.02
C TYR A 93 -3.84 5.92 3.27
N THR A 94 -3.88 5.93 1.94
CA THR A 94 -2.79 5.41 1.13
C THR A 94 -1.49 6.19 1.37
N GLY A 95 -1.58 7.52 1.40
CA GLY A 95 -0.42 8.36 1.65
C GLY A 95 0.17 8.13 3.04
N ALA A 96 -0.69 8.05 4.05
CA ALA A 96 -0.24 7.78 5.42
C ALA A 96 0.42 6.40 5.50
N LEU A 97 -0.18 5.39 4.90
CA LEU A 97 0.34 4.02 4.91
C LEU A 97 1.70 3.95 4.21
N PHE A 98 1.79 4.46 2.99
CA PHE A 98 3.00 4.39 2.19
C PHE A 98 4.14 5.18 2.83
N ASN A 99 3.87 6.41 3.24
CA ASN A 99 4.89 7.25 3.87
C ASN A 99 5.41 6.63 5.17
N THR A 100 4.50 6.14 6.01
CA THR A 100 4.86 5.47 7.25
C THR A 100 5.70 4.23 6.99
N ALA A 101 5.28 3.42 6.02
CA ALA A 101 5.99 2.20 5.66
C ALA A 101 7.42 2.49 5.17
N ILE A 102 7.59 3.49 4.31
CA ILE A 102 8.92 3.83 3.79
C ILE A 102 9.85 4.28 4.92
N VAL A 103 9.39 5.14 5.83
CA VAL A 103 10.20 5.58 6.97
C VAL A 103 10.56 4.38 7.85
N TRP A 104 9.58 3.54 8.15
CA TRP A 104 9.78 2.35 8.98
C TRP A 104 10.79 1.37 8.35
N LEU A 105 10.62 1.07 7.07
CA LEU A 105 11.51 0.14 6.37
C LEU A 105 12.94 0.68 6.23
N SER A 106 13.09 1.99 6.25
CA SER A 106 14.41 2.64 6.09
C SER A 106 15.22 2.68 7.38
N GLU A 107 14.60 2.35 8.51
CA GLU A 107 15.29 2.38 9.80
C GLU A 107 16.23 1.20 9.96
N GLU A 108 17.33 1.42 10.68
CA GLU A 108 18.34 0.40 10.93
C GLU A 108 17.79 -0.74 11.80
N ASN A 109 17.04 -0.38 12.85
CA ASN A 109 16.42 -1.34 13.77
C ASN A 109 14.92 -1.06 13.88
N PRO A 110 14.14 -1.40 12.85
CA PRO A 110 12.72 -1.09 12.87
C PRO A 110 11.97 -1.92 13.91
N VAL A 111 10.90 -1.35 14.47
CA VAL A 111 9.99 -2.11 15.33
C VAL A 111 9.34 -3.23 14.51
N ASP A 112 8.79 -4.23 15.19
CA ASP A 112 8.13 -5.34 14.51
C ASP A 112 6.95 -4.88 13.66
N ALA A 113 6.66 -5.60 12.59
CA ALA A 113 5.53 -5.30 11.72
C ALA A 113 4.21 -5.25 12.49
N ALA A 114 4.02 -6.16 13.45
CA ALA A 114 2.81 -6.17 14.26
C ALA A 114 2.68 -4.90 15.10
N ASP A 115 3.79 -4.38 15.63
CA ASP A 115 3.78 -3.18 16.47
C ASP A 115 3.47 -1.93 15.66
N ILE A 116 4.12 -1.76 14.51
CA ILE A 116 3.85 -0.60 13.65
C ILE A 116 2.41 -0.66 13.11
N ALA A 117 1.93 -1.84 12.76
CA ALA A 117 0.56 -2.01 12.27
C ALA A 117 -0.47 -1.63 13.34
N SER A 118 -0.26 -2.07 14.58
CA SER A 118 -1.15 -1.74 15.71
C SER A 118 -1.17 -0.24 15.97
N PHE A 119 0.01 0.38 15.98
CA PHE A 119 0.11 1.82 16.16
C PHE A 119 -0.62 2.57 15.04
N PHE A 120 -0.33 2.20 13.81
CA PHE A 120 -0.94 2.82 12.62
C PHE A 120 -2.46 2.70 12.68
N PHE A 121 -2.96 1.51 12.96
CA PHE A 121 -4.41 1.25 13.03
C PHE A 121 -5.08 2.15 14.06
N ARG A 122 -4.51 2.26 15.26
CA ARG A 122 -5.07 3.10 16.31
C ARG A 122 -5.11 4.57 15.94
N LYS A 123 -4.09 5.04 15.22
CA LYS A 123 -4.01 6.46 14.83
C LYS A 123 -4.92 6.78 13.66
N ILE A 124 -4.94 5.90 12.63
CA ILE A 124 -5.66 6.19 11.40
C ILE A 124 -7.18 6.11 11.57
N LYS A 125 -7.68 5.27 12.46
CA LYS A 125 -9.13 5.11 12.64
C LYS A 125 -9.82 6.36 13.18
N ASN A 126 -9.05 7.31 13.69
CA ASN A 126 -9.57 8.57 14.23
C ASN A 126 -9.46 9.74 13.25
N ILE A 127 -9.03 9.46 12.04
CA ILE A 127 -8.89 10.47 11.00
C ILE A 127 -10.18 10.65 10.22
#